data_2e0392039dd9cc6f9703ac9242b3bfb3
#
_entry.id   2e0392039dd9cc6f9703ac9242b3bfb3
#
_cell.length_a   1.000
_cell.length_b   1.000
_cell.length_c   1.000
_cell.angle_alpha   90.00
_cell.angle_beta   90.00
_cell.angle_gamma   90.00
#
_symmetry.space_group_name_H-M   'P 1'
#
loop_
_entity.id
_entity.type
_entity.pdbx_description
1 polymer ?
#
loop_
_entity_poly.entity_id
_entity_poly.type
_entity_poly.pdbx_seq_one_letter_code
_entity_poly.pdbx_strand_id
1 'polypeptide(L)'
;MFIDNLAWVLTGKHKTLKELGEYEEEYKKWLKKNTIKYYEDTLFQCAHASIKNENIKKNSLYTLVYDHFSPKSNTYAGLLTIVGHSALKEPRYYPGNNGKIKILKYDQEYLLPEKGIIHLDTGCVYGNKLTAMVIQDNKFVLKYINKKAG
;
A
#
# COMPACT_ATOMS: atom_id res chain seq x y z
N MET A 1 -13.45 -11.62 12.09
CA MET A 1 -14.23 -10.40 11.80
C MET A 1 -13.79 -9.89 10.43
N PHE A 2 -14.18 -10.63 9.40
CA PHE A 2 -14.03 -10.21 8.02
C PHE A 2 -15.38 -9.61 7.61
N ILE A 3 -15.42 -8.32 7.70
CA ILE A 3 -16.04 -7.41 6.79
C ILE A 3 -17.51 -7.71 6.51
N ASP A 4 -18.32 -7.48 7.50
CA ASP A 4 -19.68 -6.99 7.25
C ASP A 4 -19.60 -5.49 6.95
N ASN A 5 -18.72 -5.12 6.01
CA ASN A 5 -18.50 -3.74 5.67
C ASN A 5 -19.32 -3.44 4.40
N LEU A 6 -20.22 -2.48 4.50
CA LEU A 6 -21.01 -1.97 3.38
C LEU A 6 -20.14 -1.66 2.16
N ALA A 7 -18.92 -1.15 2.37
CA ALA A 7 -17.98 -0.88 1.30
C ALA A 7 -17.59 -2.14 0.51
N TRP A 8 -17.33 -3.29 1.16
CA TRP A 8 -17.08 -4.53 0.43
C TRP A 8 -18.30 -5.04 -0.31
N VAL A 9 -19.50 -4.89 0.28
CA VAL A 9 -20.75 -5.21 -0.42
C VAL A 9 -20.88 -4.40 -1.72
N LEU A 10 -20.56 -3.10 -1.66
CA LEU A 10 -20.65 -2.20 -2.82
C LEU A 10 -19.52 -2.43 -3.86
N THR A 11 -18.39 -2.99 -3.46
CA THR A 11 -17.19 -3.15 -4.31
C THR A 11 -16.99 -4.57 -4.86
N GLY A 12 -17.97 -5.46 -4.74
CA GLY A 12 -17.94 -6.75 -5.41
C GLY A 12 -18.01 -7.99 -4.54
N LYS A 13 -18.40 -7.87 -3.26
CA LYS A 13 -18.61 -9.03 -2.36
C LYS A 13 -19.38 -10.16 -3.02
N HIS A 14 -20.53 -9.86 -3.61
CA HIS A 14 -21.40 -10.87 -4.20
C HIS A 14 -20.74 -11.59 -5.38
N LYS A 15 -20.00 -10.87 -6.20
CA LYS A 15 -19.25 -11.46 -7.30
C LYS A 15 -18.17 -12.40 -6.78
N THR A 16 -17.34 -11.93 -5.85
CA THR A 16 -16.28 -12.72 -5.24
C THR A 16 -16.80 -13.97 -4.55
N LEU A 17 -17.86 -13.86 -3.74
CA LEU A 17 -18.44 -15.01 -3.07
C LEU A 17 -19.04 -16.02 -4.05
N LYS A 18 -19.69 -15.55 -5.12
CA LYS A 18 -20.19 -16.42 -6.19
C LYS A 18 -19.07 -17.16 -6.91
N GLU A 19 -17.95 -16.50 -7.18
CA GLU A 19 -16.78 -17.11 -7.82
C GLU A 19 -16.07 -18.11 -6.90
N LEU A 20 -16.03 -17.86 -5.59
CA LEU A 20 -15.44 -18.77 -4.61
C LEU A 20 -16.32 -20.02 -4.36
N GLY A 21 -17.65 -19.87 -4.42
CA GLY A 21 -18.58 -20.99 -4.24
C GLY A 21 -18.33 -21.76 -2.93
N GLU A 22 -18.16 -23.07 -3.03
CA GLU A 22 -17.91 -23.98 -1.90
C GLU A 22 -16.58 -23.76 -1.19
N TYR A 23 -15.62 -23.09 -1.84
CA TYR A 23 -14.28 -22.82 -1.29
C TYR A 23 -14.24 -21.56 -0.39
N GLU A 24 -15.36 -20.86 -0.18
CA GLU A 24 -15.39 -19.60 0.58
C GLU A 24 -14.75 -19.72 1.97
N GLU A 25 -15.13 -20.75 2.73
CA GLU A 25 -14.61 -20.93 4.10
C GLU A 25 -13.14 -21.35 4.14
N GLU A 26 -12.69 -22.11 3.15
CA GLU A 26 -11.27 -22.47 2.99
C GLU A 26 -10.42 -21.22 2.71
N TYR A 27 -10.84 -20.38 1.76
CA TYR A 27 -10.16 -19.12 1.43
C TYR A 27 -10.14 -18.16 2.61
N LYS A 28 -11.22 -18.04 3.37
CA LYS A 28 -11.26 -17.22 4.58
C LYS A 28 -10.25 -17.70 5.62
N LYS A 29 -10.15 -19.01 5.85
CA LYS A 29 -9.16 -19.60 6.76
C LYS A 29 -7.74 -19.35 6.26
N TRP A 30 -7.51 -19.55 4.96
CA TRP A 30 -6.21 -19.29 4.34
C TRP A 30 -5.78 -17.82 4.49
N LEU A 31 -6.67 -16.87 4.19
CA LEU A 31 -6.40 -15.44 4.35
C LEU A 31 -6.07 -15.09 5.81
N LYS A 32 -6.86 -15.56 6.77
CA LYS A 32 -6.59 -15.33 8.19
C LYS A 32 -5.21 -15.83 8.64
N LYS A 33 -4.77 -16.95 8.08
CA LYS A 33 -3.48 -17.56 8.41
C LYS A 33 -2.30 -16.88 7.70
N ASN A 34 -2.48 -16.41 6.48
CA ASN A 34 -1.39 -16.03 5.57
C ASN A 34 -1.30 -14.52 5.29
N THR A 35 -2.19 -13.71 5.88
CA THR A 35 -2.14 -12.25 5.73
C THR A 35 -1.86 -11.54 7.05
N ILE A 36 -1.19 -10.42 6.97
CA ILE A 36 -0.89 -9.52 8.10
C ILE A 36 -1.51 -8.15 7.84
N LYS A 37 -1.79 -7.42 8.92
CA LYS A 37 -2.39 -6.07 8.83
C LYS A 37 -1.41 -5.01 8.35
N TYR A 38 -0.15 -5.19 8.68
CA TYR A 38 0.98 -4.34 8.35
C TYR A 38 2.26 -5.16 8.49
N TYR A 39 3.34 -4.68 7.90
CA TYR A 39 4.70 -5.15 8.13
C TYR A 39 5.48 -4.07 8.87
N GLU A 40 6.36 -4.44 9.79
CA GLU A 40 7.23 -3.53 10.54
C GLU A 40 8.61 -4.15 10.70
N ASP A 41 9.61 -3.36 10.45
CA ASP A 41 11.02 -3.70 10.57
C ASP A 41 11.76 -2.47 11.18
N THR A 42 13.06 -2.54 11.37
CA THR A 42 13.84 -1.46 11.97
C THR A 42 14.03 -0.25 11.05
N LEU A 43 13.95 -0.45 9.73
CA LEU A 43 14.23 0.56 8.71
C LEU A 43 12.96 1.16 8.11
N PHE A 44 11.89 0.36 8.00
CA PHE A 44 10.64 0.79 7.39
C PHE A 44 9.45 -0.03 7.87
N GLN A 45 8.29 0.44 7.55
CA GLN A 45 7.03 -0.27 7.75
C GLN A 45 6.17 -0.23 6.49
N CYS A 46 5.23 -1.18 6.35
CA CYS A 46 4.33 -1.23 5.21
C CYS A 46 2.89 -1.34 5.67
N ALA A 47 1.99 -0.64 5.00
CA ALA A 47 0.55 -0.81 5.10
C ALA A 47 -0.06 -0.85 3.68
N HIS A 48 -1.21 -1.51 3.52
CA HIS A 48 -1.85 -1.55 2.21
C HIS A 48 -2.30 -0.15 1.76
N ALA A 49 -2.97 0.61 2.63
CA ALA A 49 -3.65 1.84 2.22
C ALA A 49 -3.02 3.13 2.77
N SER A 50 -2.98 3.31 4.08
CA SER A 50 -2.57 4.57 4.67
C SER A 50 -1.99 4.40 6.07
N ILE A 51 -1.41 5.47 6.59
CA ILE A 51 -0.95 5.58 7.98
C ILE A 51 -1.24 7.00 8.50
N LYS A 52 -1.68 7.12 9.75
CA LYS A 52 -1.97 8.39 10.43
C LYS A 52 -1.15 8.56 11.69
N ASN A 53 -0.91 7.47 12.42
CA ASN A 53 -0.11 7.48 13.65
C ASN A 53 1.27 6.90 13.37
N GLU A 54 2.32 7.55 13.87
CA GLU A 54 3.72 7.14 13.69
C GLU A 54 3.99 5.72 14.22
N ASN A 55 3.32 5.33 15.29
CA ASN A 55 3.30 3.95 15.72
C ASN A 55 2.24 3.19 14.92
N ILE A 56 2.68 2.32 14.00
CA ILE A 56 1.80 1.58 13.10
C ILE A 56 0.73 0.78 13.85
N LYS A 57 1.06 0.25 15.05
CA LYS A 57 0.16 -0.55 15.91
C LYS A 57 -1.03 0.25 16.43
N LYS A 58 -0.91 1.59 16.50
CA LYS A 58 -1.99 2.49 16.95
C LYS A 58 -2.94 2.93 15.85
N ASN A 59 -2.69 2.52 14.60
CA ASN A 59 -3.61 2.80 13.50
C ASN A 59 -4.76 1.78 13.49
N SER A 60 -5.96 2.26 13.14
CA SER A 60 -7.11 1.36 12.96
C SER A 60 -6.89 0.44 11.76
N LEU A 61 -7.55 -0.72 11.76
CA LEU A 61 -7.54 -1.61 10.59
C LEU A 61 -8.08 -0.90 9.34
N TYR A 62 -9.09 -0.06 9.50
CA TYR A 62 -9.63 0.76 8.42
C TYR A 62 -8.55 1.65 7.79
N THR A 63 -7.77 2.35 8.63
CA THR A 63 -6.67 3.20 8.14
C THR A 63 -5.63 2.39 7.37
N LEU A 64 -5.22 1.23 7.89
CA LEU A 64 -4.15 0.44 7.29
C LEU A 64 -4.53 -0.24 5.97
N VAL A 65 -5.82 -0.57 5.76
CA VAL A 65 -6.24 -1.40 4.61
C VAL A 65 -7.27 -0.77 3.68
N TYR A 66 -7.90 0.36 4.06
CA TYR A 66 -9.02 0.89 3.30
C TYR A 66 -9.03 2.41 3.12
N ASP A 67 -8.41 3.16 4.03
CA ASP A 67 -8.44 4.62 4.01
C ASP A 67 -7.62 5.17 2.84
N HIS A 68 -8.11 6.24 2.21
CA HIS A 68 -7.37 6.87 1.13
C HIS A 68 -6.26 7.75 1.68
N PHE A 69 -5.04 7.53 1.21
CA PHE A 69 -3.93 8.42 1.48
C PHE A 69 -4.20 9.79 0.85
N SER A 70 -4.22 10.85 1.68
CA SER A 70 -4.38 12.22 1.19
C SER A 70 -3.02 12.91 1.03
N PRO A 71 -2.61 13.23 -0.20
CA PRO A 71 -1.36 13.98 -0.44
C PRO A 71 -1.35 15.37 0.20
N LYS A 72 -2.52 15.93 0.53
CA LYS A 72 -2.64 17.25 1.16
C LYS A 72 -2.21 17.25 2.63
N SER A 73 -2.17 16.08 3.27
CA SER A 73 -1.73 15.91 4.66
C SER A 73 -0.31 15.34 4.75
N ASN A 74 0.63 15.89 3.99
CA ASN A 74 2.06 15.53 4.06
C ASN A 74 2.69 16.00 5.39
N THR A 75 2.05 15.62 6.49
CA THR A 75 2.49 15.96 7.86
C THR A 75 3.15 14.77 8.56
N TYR A 76 2.95 13.55 8.05
CA TYR A 76 3.52 12.36 8.64
C TYR A 76 5.06 12.38 8.57
N ALA A 77 5.70 12.31 9.73
CA ALA A 77 7.16 12.34 9.88
C ALA A 77 7.72 11.17 10.69
N GLY A 78 6.93 10.12 10.86
CA GLY A 78 7.37 8.88 11.50
C GLY A 78 8.28 8.03 10.61
N LEU A 79 8.61 6.83 11.07
CA LEU A 79 9.43 5.86 10.34
C LEU A 79 8.91 5.70 8.90
N LEU A 80 9.84 5.55 7.94
CA LEU A 80 9.47 5.35 6.53
C LEU A 80 8.35 4.33 6.39
N THR A 81 7.25 4.73 5.78
CA THR A 81 6.10 3.86 5.53
C THR A 81 5.84 3.71 4.04
N ILE A 82 5.74 2.48 3.58
CA ILE A 82 5.43 2.15 2.19
C ILE A 82 3.93 1.82 2.11
N VAL A 83 3.21 2.51 1.21
CA VAL A 83 1.75 2.37 1.06
C VAL A 83 1.33 2.25 -0.41
N GLY A 84 0.08 1.84 -0.64
CA GLY A 84 -0.56 1.74 -1.94
C GLY A 84 -2.04 2.16 -1.92
N HIS A 85 -2.93 1.36 -2.51
CA HIS A 85 -4.40 1.48 -2.53
C HIS A 85 -4.97 2.67 -3.32
N SER A 86 -4.39 3.84 -3.19
CA SER A 86 -4.85 5.06 -3.91
C SER A 86 -4.01 5.26 -5.15
N ALA A 87 -4.43 4.74 -6.30
CA ALA A 87 -3.63 4.73 -7.52
C ALA A 87 -3.14 6.12 -7.95
N LEU A 88 -1.84 6.24 -8.18
CA LEU A 88 -1.18 7.43 -8.73
C LEU A 88 -0.69 7.13 -10.15
N LYS A 89 -0.38 8.17 -10.93
CA LYS A 89 0.29 7.98 -12.23
C LYS A 89 1.74 7.55 -12.09
N GLU A 90 2.40 8.01 -11.03
CA GLU A 90 3.82 7.79 -10.75
C GLU A 90 4.06 7.60 -9.25
N PRO A 91 5.03 6.76 -8.86
CA PRO A 91 5.36 6.59 -7.47
C PRO A 91 5.91 7.88 -6.87
N ARG A 92 5.60 8.14 -5.60
CA ARG A 92 5.96 9.40 -4.94
C ARG A 92 6.53 9.17 -3.54
N TYR A 93 7.44 10.03 -3.17
CA TYR A 93 7.91 10.17 -1.80
C TYR A 93 7.39 11.46 -1.17
N TYR A 94 6.80 11.33 0.01
CA TYR A 94 6.27 12.38 0.87
C TYR A 94 7.15 12.45 2.12
N PRO A 95 8.04 13.45 2.24
CA PRO A 95 9.02 13.48 3.33
C PRO A 95 8.41 13.82 4.69
N GLY A 96 7.15 14.23 4.74
CA GLY A 96 6.51 14.73 5.94
C GLY A 96 6.84 16.20 6.23
N ASN A 97 6.29 16.72 7.34
CA ASN A 97 6.49 18.11 7.79
C ASN A 97 6.32 19.16 6.69
N ASN A 98 5.38 18.94 5.76
CA ASN A 98 5.13 19.77 4.59
C ASN A 98 6.35 19.92 3.65
N GLY A 99 7.28 18.99 3.70
CA GLY A 99 8.43 18.96 2.80
C GLY A 99 8.05 18.75 1.34
N LYS A 100 8.96 19.06 0.42
CA LYS A 100 8.70 18.97 -1.01
C LYS A 100 8.50 17.51 -1.45
N ILE A 101 7.32 17.20 -1.98
CA ILE A 101 6.99 15.89 -2.57
C ILE A 101 7.91 15.61 -3.76
N LYS A 102 8.45 14.40 -3.85
CA LYS A 102 9.31 13.95 -4.94
C LYS A 102 8.64 12.86 -5.76
N ILE A 103 8.61 13.01 -7.07
CA ILE A 103 8.31 11.93 -7.99
C ILE A 103 9.54 11.04 -8.07
N LEU A 104 9.35 9.73 -7.88
CA LEU A 104 10.42 8.74 -7.94
C LEU A 104 10.51 8.16 -9.36
N LYS A 105 11.73 8.06 -9.89
CA LYS A 105 11.97 7.49 -11.21
C LYS A 105 12.29 6.00 -11.11
N TYR A 106 11.91 5.27 -12.12
CA TYR A 106 12.27 3.86 -12.26
C TYR A 106 13.74 3.71 -12.65
N ASP A 107 14.32 2.60 -12.26
CA ASP A 107 15.71 2.23 -12.57
C ASP A 107 16.77 3.24 -12.07
N GLN A 108 16.37 4.11 -11.17
CA GLN A 108 17.26 5.04 -10.47
C GLN A 108 17.45 4.56 -9.03
N GLU A 109 18.69 4.57 -8.56
CA GLU A 109 19.02 4.27 -7.17
C GLU A 109 18.76 5.50 -6.28
N TYR A 110 18.19 5.24 -5.10
CA TYR A 110 17.94 6.24 -4.06
C TYR A 110 18.45 5.72 -2.72
N LEU A 111 18.90 6.59 -1.86
CA LEU A 111 19.07 6.27 -0.44
C LEU A 111 17.69 6.04 0.18
N LEU A 112 17.58 5.03 1.04
CA LEU A 112 16.34 4.75 1.77
C LEU A 112 16.10 5.88 2.77
N PRO A 113 14.98 6.61 2.70
CA PRO A 113 14.67 7.66 3.66
C PRO A 113 14.40 7.05 5.05
N GLU A 114 14.82 7.71 6.10
CA GLU A 114 14.49 7.28 7.47
C GLU A 114 13.03 7.53 7.82
N LYS A 115 12.40 8.53 7.20
CA LYS A 115 11.06 9.03 7.56
C LYS A 115 10.21 9.30 6.34
N GLY A 116 8.90 9.45 6.58
CA GLY A 116 7.95 9.87 5.57
C GLY A 116 7.23 8.69 4.91
N ILE A 117 6.63 8.92 3.74
CA ILE A 117 5.81 7.94 3.05
C ILE A 117 6.28 7.77 1.61
N ILE A 118 6.50 6.52 1.18
CA ILE A 118 6.62 6.17 -0.23
C ILE A 118 5.31 5.52 -0.67
N HIS A 119 4.66 6.11 -1.68
CA HIS A 119 3.45 5.59 -2.28
C HIS A 119 3.77 4.89 -3.60
N LEU A 120 3.50 3.57 -3.67
CA LEU A 120 3.92 2.72 -4.78
C LEU A 120 2.82 2.34 -5.78
N ASP A 121 1.55 2.44 -5.37
CA ASP A 121 0.46 2.01 -6.26
C ASP A 121 0.34 2.93 -7.47
N THR A 122 0.66 2.39 -8.62
CA THR A 122 0.59 3.09 -9.90
C THR A 122 -0.57 2.63 -10.78
N GLY A 123 -1.55 1.94 -10.19
CA GLY A 123 -2.83 1.65 -10.85
C GLY A 123 -2.77 0.56 -11.92
N CYS A 124 -2.03 -0.51 -11.70
CA CYS A 124 -1.93 -1.62 -12.64
C CYS A 124 -3.30 -2.20 -13.03
N VAL A 125 -4.22 -2.29 -12.08
CA VAL A 125 -5.60 -2.76 -12.31
C VAL A 125 -6.35 -1.90 -13.34
N TYR A 126 -6.02 -0.61 -13.41
CA TYR A 126 -6.58 0.36 -14.35
C TYR A 126 -5.81 0.46 -15.68
N GLY A 127 -4.91 -0.48 -15.97
CA GLY A 127 -4.14 -0.49 -17.20
C GLY A 127 -2.78 0.23 -17.15
N ASN A 128 -2.39 0.73 -15.99
CA ASN A 128 -1.09 1.35 -15.77
C ASN A 128 -0.03 0.30 -15.37
N LYS A 129 1.04 0.75 -14.71
CA LYS A 129 2.18 -0.07 -14.32
C LYS A 129 1.91 -0.82 -13.00
N LEU A 130 2.47 -2.02 -12.87
CA LEU A 130 2.71 -2.64 -11.59
C LEU A 130 4.11 -2.23 -11.13
N THR A 131 4.19 -1.50 -10.04
CA THR A 131 5.45 -0.99 -9.48
C THR A 131 5.92 -1.88 -8.34
N ALA A 132 7.20 -2.21 -8.34
CA ALA A 132 7.90 -2.89 -7.26
C ALA A 132 9.04 -2.03 -6.72
N MET A 133 9.31 -2.13 -5.42
CA MET A 133 10.45 -1.50 -4.76
C MET A 133 11.41 -2.60 -4.28
N VAL A 134 12.64 -2.53 -4.73
CA VAL A 134 13.73 -3.41 -4.29
C VAL A 134 14.59 -2.64 -3.32
N ILE A 135 14.73 -3.12 -2.09
CA ILE A 135 15.52 -2.48 -1.03
C ILE A 135 16.74 -3.37 -0.75
N GLN A 136 17.92 -2.77 -0.77
CA GLN A 136 19.19 -3.44 -0.45
C GLN A 136 20.17 -2.39 0.12
N ASP A 137 20.89 -2.74 1.20
CA ASP A 137 21.98 -1.94 1.77
C ASP A 137 21.64 -0.46 1.98
N ASN A 138 20.49 -0.18 2.62
CA ASN A 138 19.96 1.19 2.84
C ASN A 138 19.72 2.00 1.56
N LYS A 139 19.57 1.32 0.43
CA LYS A 139 19.19 1.91 -0.85
C LYS A 139 17.96 1.23 -1.41
N PHE A 140 17.33 1.89 -2.36
CA PHE A 140 16.24 1.27 -3.11
C PHE A 140 16.24 1.67 -4.58
N VAL A 141 15.65 0.80 -5.38
CA VAL A 141 15.37 1.02 -6.81
C VAL A 141 13.91 0.64 -7.06
N LEU A 142 13.22 1.44 -7.88
CA LEU A 142 11.88 1.09 -8.36
C LEU A 142 11.98 0.38 -9.70
N LYS A 143 11.25 -0.74 -9.82
CA LYS A 143 11.06 -1.50 -11.05
C LYS A 143 9.58 -1.49 -11.42
N TYR A 144 9.27 -1.74 -12.69
CA TYR A 144 7.89 -1.85 -13.14
C TYR A 144 7.73 -2.86 -14.26
N ILE A 145 6.51 -3.32 -14.40
CA ILE A 145 6.02 -3.98 -15.60
C ILE A 145 4.76 -3.27 -16.08
N ASN A 146 4.59 -3.16 -17.39
CA ASN A 146 3.35 -2.67 -17.96
C ASN A 146 2.30 -3.79 -17.93
N LYS A 147 1.03 -3.41 -17.73
CA LYS A 147 -0.06 -4.35 -17.96
C LYS A 147 -0.03 -4.75 -19.41
N LYS A 148 0.07 -6.06 -19.71
CA LYS A 148 -0.13 -6.55 -21.08
C LYS A 148 -1.58 -6.27 -21.48
N ALA A 149 -1.79 -5.73 -22.67
CA ALA A 149 -3.10 -5.71 -23.28
C ALA A 149 -3.55 -7.18 -23.44
N GLY A 150 -4.62 -7.55 -22.74
CA GLY A 150 -5.30 -8.84 -22.92
C GLY A 150 -6.31 -8.72 -24.02
#